data_798a23a103480681ea8de4297cf8f661
#
_entry.id   798a23a103480681ea8de4297cf8f661
#
_cell.length_a   1.000
_cell.length_b   1.000
_cell.length_c   1.000
_cell.angle_alpha   90.00
_cell.angle_beta   90.00
_cell.angle_gamma   90.00
#
_symmetry.space_group_name_H-M   'P 1'
#
loop_
_entity.id
_entity.type
_entity.pdbx_description
1 polymer ?
#
loop_
_entity_poly.entity_id
_entity_poly.type
_entity_poly.pdbx_seq_one_letter_code
_entity_poly.pdbx_strand_id
1 'polypeptide(L)'
;MPRPKKQVLKARKDGRYCCKYHGIQFMGASSDEALALRDEYKRREAVGALIRRSGLTLGEYAAEWLPVHKASVKQTTYNGYVSILERIVAPFASVPLRDLDSDDIAALYAKLAGKSASYIHKARILLTAILDSATDAGYMPKNPARAQSVKPPKGSRGTHRAITDEERALILSVPHRMQLPALFMLFCGLRRGEVLALNAADVWESVTVSSAVYFSGNRPMISTPKTEAGIRAVPVPSVLRPFLGDLTGLVAKGSGSYMTEQAFQRGWESYLRALSQAAGHPVSIRPHDLRMSYCTALRDAGVEIHQTMIWMGHADEKMILRIYDQPGKDREEQAKKLLNSAFGMQNGMQTQTDVPESVDI
;
A
#
# COMPACT_ATOMS: atom_id res chain seq x y z
N MET A 1 -29.99 34.55 -40.27
CA MET A 1 -29.05 35.25 -39.40
C MET A 1 -28.07 36.02 -40.25
N PRO A 2 -27.82 37.32 -40.05
CA PRO A 2 -26.84 38.09 -40.83
C PRO A 2 -25.45 37.51 -40.58
N ARG A 3 -24.68 37.31 -41.64
CA ARG A 3 -23.28 36.90 -41.55
C ARG A 3 -22.48 37.92 -40.75
N PRO A 4 -21.66 37.52 -39.76
CA PRO A 4 -20.86 38.48 -39.00
C PRO A 4 -19.94 39.25 -39.96
N LYS A 5 -19.92 40.57 -39.83
CA LYS A 5 -19.01 41.43 -40.64
C LYS A 5 -17.57 40.99 -40.39
N LYS A 6 -16.84 40.67 -41.47
CA LYS A 6 -15.42 40.26 -41.40
C LYS A 6 -14.63 41.43 -40.83
N GLN A 7 -13.95 41.24 -39.70
CA GLN A 7 -13.09 42.24 -39.09
C GLN A 7 -11.88 42.47 -40.02
N VAL A 8 -11.63 43.70 -40.44
CA VAL A 8 -10.45 44.07 -41.25
C VAL A 8 -9.57 44.99 -40.41
N LEU A 9 -8.30 44.62 -40.26
CA LEU A 9 -7.31 45.42 -39.54
C LEU A 9 -6.70 46.49 -40.46
N LYS A 10 -6.26 47.62 -39.89
CA LYS A 10 -5.49 48.64 -40.61
C LYS A 10 -4.02 48.29 -40.60
N ALA A 11 -3.35 48.51 -41.75
CA ALA A 11 -1.91 48.35 -41.82
C ALA A 11 -1.18 49.35 -40.92
N ARG A 12 -0.13 48.92 -40.29
CA ARG A 12 0.78 49.81 -39.55
C ARG A 12 1.75 50.53 -40.50
N LYS A 13 2.51 51.49 -39.95
CA LYS A 13 3.52 52.24 -40.76
C LYS A 13 4.63 51.34 -41.34
N ASP A 14 4.86 50.18 -40.72
CA ASP A 14 5.80 49.14 -41.16
C ASP A 14 5.22 48.13 -42.17
N GLY A 15 3.98 48.39 -42.66
CA GLY A 15 3.28 47.51 -43.62
C GLY A 15 2.66 46.25 -43.04
N ARG A 16 2.84 45.96 -41.74
CA ARG A 16 2.30 44.79 -41.10
C ARG A 16 0.91 45.07 -40.46
N TYR A 17 0.15 44.01 -40.27
CA TYR A 17 -1.15 44.06 -39.59
C TYR A 17 -1.02 43.51 -38.18
N CYS A 18 -1.68 44.15 -37.20
CA CYS A 18 -1.56 43.74 -35.81
C CYS A 18 -2.94 43.76 -35.14
N CYS A 19 -3.25 42.70 -34.38
CA CYS A 19 -4.34 42.69 -33.42
C CYS A 19 -3.84 42.28 -32.05
N LYS A 20 -4.63 42.57 -31.01
CA LYS A 20 -4.34 42.22 -29.61
C LYS A 20 -5.42 41.33 -29.05
N TYR A 21 -5.01 40.38 -28.18
CA TYR A 21 -5.91 39.58 -27.38
C TYR A 21 -5.21 39.28 -26.05
N HIS A 22 -5.85 39.54 -24.92
CA HIS A 22 -5.28 39.39 -23.58
C HIS A 22 -3.85 39.97 -23.41
N GLY A 23 -3.61 41.15 -24.01
CA GLY A 23 -2.32 41.81 -23.94
C GLY A 23 -1.26 41.30 -24.93
N ILE A 24 -1.50 40.19 -25.61
CA ILE A 24 -0.60 39.59 -26.59
C ILE A 24 -0.83 40.21 -27.97
N GLN A 25 0.23 40.55 -28.68
CA GLN A 25 0.18 41.09 -30.04
C GLN A 25 0.37 39.97 -31.06
N PHE A 26 -0.55 39.88 -32.03
CA PHE A 26 -0.47 38.98 -33.16
C PHE A 26 -0.23 39.79 -34.42
N MET A 27 0.90 39.53 -35.08
CA MET A 27 1.34 40.25 -36.25
C MET A 27 1.40 39.37 -37.48
N GLY A 28 0.91 39.84 -38.60
CA GLY A 28 0.92 39.12 -39.86
C GLY A 28 1.21 40.07 -41.05
N ALA A 29 1.60 39.51 -42.18
CA ALA A 29 1.78 40.26 -43.43
C ALA A 29 0.44 40.70 -44.04
N SER A 30 -0.66 40.11 -43.62
CA SER A 30 -2.05 40.49 -43.98
C SER A 30 -2.96 40.57 -42.77
N SER A 31 -4.09 41.26 -42.91
CA SER A 31 -5.14 41.29 -41.89
C SER A 31 -5.66 39.92 -41.54
N ASP A 32 -5.87 39.07 -42.54
CA ASP A 32 -6.37 37.72 -42.36
C ASP A 32 -5.37 36.81 -41.62
N GLU A 33 -4.07 36.96 -41.89
CA GLU A 33 -3.02 36.22 -41.17
C GLU A 33 -2.94 36.60 -39.70
N ALA A 34 -2.95 37.90 -39.38
CA ALA A 34 -2.91 38.38 -37.99
C ALA A 34 -4.16 37.92 -37.21
N LEU A 35 -5.33 37.91 -37.85
CA LEU A 35 -6.56 37.44 -37.27
C LEU A 35 -6.57 35.89 -37.12
N ALA A 36 -6.04 35.15 -38.08
CA ALA A 36 -5.91 33.70 -38.02
C ALA A 36 -5.01 33.27 -36.86
N LEU A 37 -3.87 33.93 -36.68
CA LEU A 37 -2.98 33.68 -35.55
C LEU A 37 -3.65 33.94 -34.17
N ARG A 38 -4.42 35.05 -34.09
CA ARG A 38 -5.22 35.34 -32.87
C ARG A 38 -6.29 34.29 -32.62
N ASP A 39 -7.00 33.87 -33.64
CA ASP A 39 -8.12 32.93 -33.51
C ASP A 39 -7.64 31.49 -33.29
N GLU A 40 -6.45 31.15 -33.78
CA GLU A 40 -5.75 29.92 -33.40
C GLU A 40 -5.31 29.98 -31.93
N TYR A 41 -4.78 31.10 -31.46
CA TYR A 41 -4.45 31.28 -30.06
C TYR A 41 -5.70 31.12 -29.15
N LYS A 42 -6.84 31.78 -29.52
CA LYS A 42 -8.12 31.62 -28.82
C LYS A 42 -8.61 30.19 -28.79
N ARG A 43 -8.47 29.45 -29.88
CA ARG A 43 -8.83 28.02 -29.94
C ARG A 43 -7.95 27.20 -28.99
N ARG A 44 -6.65 27.44 -28.98
CA ARG A 44 -5.72 26.77 -28.06
C ARG A 44 -6.01 27.11 -26.60
N GLU A 45 -6.36 28.37 -26.32
CA GLU A 45 -6.79 28.81 -24.98
C GLU A 45 -8.08 28.11 -24.55
N ALA A 46 -9.07 28.08 -25.40
CA ALA A 46 -10.37 27.45 -25.12
C ALA A 46 -10.29 25.93 -24.91
N VAL A 47 -9.27 25.28 -25.47
CA VAL A 47 -9.02 23.84 -25.30
C VAL A 47 -8.04 23.57 -24.15
N GLY A 48 -7.61 24.62 -23.39
CA GLY A 48 -6.59 24.48 -22.35
C GLY A 48 -5.18 24.16 -22.89
N ALA A 49 -4.94 24.35 -24.19
CA ALA A 49 -3.69 23.99 -24.87
C ALA A 49 -2.64 25.12 -24.89
N LEU A 50 -2.81 26.16 -24.07
CA LEU A 50 -1.79 27.21 -23.92
C LEU A 50 -0.77 26.77 -22.88
N ILE A 51 0.37 26.34 -23.38
CA ILE A 51 1.51 26.04 -22.54
C ILE A 51 2.05 27.34 -21.96
N ARG A 52 2.12 27.46 -20.65
CA ARG A 52 2.85 28.53 -20.00
C ARG A 52 4.31 28.48 -20.49
N ARG A 53 4.81 29.58 -21.05
CA ARG A 53 6.21 29.69 -21.47
C ARG A 53 7.10 29.85 -20.23
N SER A 54 7.15 28.86 -19.37
CA SER A 54 8.09 28.79 -18.25
C SER A 54 9.14 27.74 -18.57
N GLY A 55 10.38 28.02 -18.24
CA GLY A 55 11.46 27.04 -18.26
C GLY A 55 11.40 26.09 -17.07
N LEU A 56 10.25 26.02 -16.35
CA LEU A 56 10.08 25.23 -15.14
C LEU A 56 10.36 23.77 -15.41
N THR A 57 11.28 23.22 -14.64
CA THR A 57 11.74 21.84 -14.79
C THR A 57 10.88 20.87 -13.98
N LEU A 58 10.99 19.57 -14.30
CA LEU A 58 10.33 18.52 -13.55
C LEU A 58 10.71 18.54 -12.07
N GLY A 59 12.00 18.77 -11.76
CA GLY A 59 12.48 18.80 -10.39
C GLY A 59 11.94 19.97 -9.59
N GLU A 60 11.94 21.17 -10.18
CA GLU A 60 11.40 22.38 -9.54
C GLU A 60 9.90 22.23 -9.28
N TYR A 61 9.14 21.79 -10.28
CA TYR A 61 7.69 21.55 -10.10
C TYR A 61 7.38 20.48 -9.06
N ALA A 62 8.11 19.37 -9.08
CA ALA A 62 7.93 18.30 -8.09
C ALA A 62 8.23 18.78 -6.66
N ALA A 63 9.24 19.65 -6.49
CA ALA A 63 9.58 20.25 -5.20
C ALA A 63 8.49 21.20 -4.69
N GLU A 64 7.82 21.94 -5.57
CA GLU A 64 6.68 22.79 -5.21
C GLU A 64 5.40 21.97 -4.95
N TRP A 65 5.15 20.96 -5.78
CA TRP A 65 3.95 20.11 -5.69
C TRP A 65 3.92 19.26 -4.43
N LEU A 66 5.06 18.65 -4.06
CA LEU A 66 5.13 17.67 -2.98
C LEU A 66 4.72 18.20 -1.60
N PRO A 67 5.13 19.41 -1.14
CA PRO A 67 4.68 19.97 0.12
C PRO A 67 3.17 20.25 0.15
N VAL A 68 2.60 20.69 -0.95
CA VAL A 68 1.14 20.92 -1.07
C VAL A 68 0.39 19.59 -0.95
N HIS A 69 0.87 18.56 -1.63
CA HIS A 69 0.28 17.22 -1.58
C HIS A 69 0.46 16.53 -0.22
N LYS A 70 1.45 16.95 0.59
CA LYS A 70 1.68 16.43 1.95
C LYS A 70 0.45 16.50 2.83
N ALA A 71 -0.36 17.56 2.72
CA ALA A 71 -1.57 17.73 3.52
C ALA A 71 -2.61 16.62 3.28
N SER A 72 -2.59 15.99 2.10
CA SER A 72 -3.55 14.94 1.70
C SER A 72 -3.07 13.52 2.00
N VAL A 73 -1.82 13.31 2.39
CA VAL A 73 -1.22 11.98 2.57
C VAL A 73 -0.57 11.80 3.95
N LYS A 74 -0.51 10.55 4.42
CA LYS A 74 0.21 10.24 5.67
C LYS A 74 1.72 10.45 5.52
N GLN A 75 2.39 10.77 6.64
CA GLN A 75 3.84 10.99 6.69
C GLN A 75 4.67 9.85 6.07
N THR A 76 4.26 8.59 6.29
CA THR A 76 4.94 7.42 5.70
C THR A 76 4.81 7.37 4.18
N THR A 77 3.69 7.80 3.62
CA THR A 77 3.48 7.90 2.17
C THR A 77 4.32 9.04 1.60
N TYR A 78 4.31 10.19 2.29
CA TYR A 78 5.14 11.34 1.93
C TYR A 78 6.63 10.98 1.88
N ASN A 79 7.16 10.32 2.91
CA ASN A 79 8.56 9.86 2.94
C ASN A 79 8.88 8.91 1.78
N GLY A 80 7.92 8.05 1.43
CA GLY A 80 8.05 7.17 0.25
C GLY A 80 8.11 7.97 -1.06
N TYR A 81 7.35 9.05 -1.19
CA TYR A 81 7.38 9.93 -2.35
C TYR A 81 8.70 10.70 -2.46
N VAL A 82 9.19 11.25 -1.34
CA VAL A 82 10.52 11.89 -1.28
C VAL A 82 11.60 10.93 -1.81
N SER A 83 11.62 9.69 -1.30
CA SER A 83 12.60 8.68 -1.73
C SER A 83 12.49 8.32 -3.22
N ILE A 84 11.29 8.33 -3.79
CA ILE A 84 11.09 8.08 -5.23
C ILE A 84 11.60 9.27 -6.04
N LEU A 85 11.29 10.50 -5.63
CA LEU A 85 11.76 11.71 -6.32
C LEU A 85 13.28 11.78 -6.32
N GLU A 86 13.93 11.57 -5.18
CA GLU A 86 15.40 11.62 -5.06
C GLU A 86 16.11 10.54 -5.89
N ARG A 87 15.55 9.33 -5.99
CA ARG A 87 16.23 8.20 -6.64
C ARG A 87 15.87 8.01 -8.10
N ILE A 88 14.65 8.33 -8.49
CA ILE A 88 14.11 8.00 -9.81
C ILE A 88 13.95 9.26 -10.65
N VAL A 89 13.46 10.35 -10.07
CA VAL A 89 13.17 11.59 -10.80
C VAL A 89 14.40 12.49 -10.90
N ALA A 90 15.27 12.49 -9.90
CA ALA A 90 16.44 13.37 -9.87
C ALA A 90 17.28 13.40 -11.17
N PRO A 91 17.51 12.28 -11.89
CA PRO A 91 18.24 12.31 -13.16
C PRO A 91 17.54 13.06 -14.30
N PHE A 92 16.24 13.31 -14.17
CA PHE A 92 15.40 14.07 -15.11
C PHE A 92 14.94 15.40 -14.52
N ALA A 93 15.45 15.78 -13.35
CA ALA A 93 15.00 16.96 -12.62
C ALA A 93 15.23 18.26 -13.40
N SER A 94 16.26 18.34 -14.24
CA SER A 94 16.60 19.50 -15.06
C SER A 94 15.85 19.59 -16.39
N VAL A 95 15.05 18.57 -16.75
CA VAL A 95 14.29 18.58 -18.00
C VAL A 95 13.10 19.53 -17.85
N PRO A 96 12.92 20.52 -18.73
CA PRO A 96 11.75 21.39 -18.71
C PRO A 96 10.47 20.59 -18.93
N LEU A 97 9.40 20.87 -18.18
CA LEU A 97 8.12 20.15 -18.26
C LEU A 97 7.55 20.12 -19.69
N ARG A 98 7.70 21.22 -20.43
CA ARG A 98 7.19 21.33 -21.81
C ARG A 98 7.90 20.40 -22.79
N ASP A 99 9.16 20.03 -22.48
CA ASP A 99 10.03 19.24 -23.35
C ASP A 99 10.01 17.75 -22.99
N LEU A 100 9.36 17.38 -21.84
CA LEU A 100 9.17 15.99 -21.44
C LEU A 100 8.25 15.25 -22.40
N ASP A 101 8.74 14.15 -22.93
CA ASP A 101 8.01 13.27 -23.83
C ASP A 101 7.81 11.84 -23.28
N SER A 102 7.23 10.98 -24.09
CA SER A 102 6.98 9.58 -23.73
C SER A 102 8.26 8.76 -23.57
N ASP A 103 9.32 9.12 -24.30
CA ASP A 103 10.58 8.38 -24.29
C ASP A 103 11.36 8.69 -23.00
N ASP A 104 11.30 9.94 -22.53
CA ASP A 104 11.82 10.32 -21.21
C ASP A 104 11.16 9.52 -20.09
N ILE A 105 9.84 9.40 -20.12
CA ILE A 105 9.11 8.62 -19.12
C ILE A 105 9.42 7.13 -19.23
N ALA A 106 9.58 6.61 -20.45
CA ALA A 106 10.01 5.22 -20.66
C ALA A 106 11.41 4.97 -20.10
N ALA A 107 12.35 5.89 -20.32
CA ALA A 107 13.71 5.86 -19.78
C ALA A 107 13.71 5.95 -18.24
N LEU A 108 12.82 6.77 -17.67
CA LEU A 108 12.61 6.88 -16.23
C LEU A 108 12.06 5.56 -15.66
N TYR A 109 11.08 4.95 -16.32
CA TYR A 109 10.54 3.65 -15.92
C TYR A 109 11.58 2.51 -16.06
N ALA A 110 12.48 2.57 -17.03
CA ALA A 110 13.55 1.58 -17.17
C ALA A 110 14.44 1.49 -15.90
N LYS A 111 14.64 2.60 -15.19
CA LYS A 111 15.37 2.63 -13.91
C LYS A 111 14.64 1.90 -12.77
N LEU A 112 13.37 1.57 -12.95
CA LEU A 112 12.59 0.78 -12.01
C LEU A 112 12.77 -0.74 -12.21
N ALA A 113 13.52 -1.16 -13.23
CA ALA A 113 13.80 -2.59 -13.45
C ALA A 113 14.41 -3.23 -12.21
N GLY A 114 13.96 -4.44 -11.88
CA GLY A 114 14.41 -5.17 -10.69
C GLY A 114 13.79 -4.71 -9.36
N LYS A 115 12.98 -3.65 -9.35
CA LYS A 115 12.24 -3.23 -8.15
C LYS A 115 10.97 -4.06 -7.95
N SER A 116 10.43 -4.02 -6.73
CA SER A 116 9.17 -4.70 -6.43
C SER A 116 7.98 -4.07 -7.18
N ALA A 117 6.98 -4.88 -7.51
CA ALA A 117 5.76 -4.41 -8.17
C ALA A 117 5.06 -3.28 -7.39
N SER A 118 5.08 -3.33 -6.05
CA SER A 118 4.53 -2.28 -5.19
C SER A 118 5.30 -0.96 -5.30
N TYR A 119 6.63 -1.01 -5.38
CA TYR A 119 7.47 0.18 -5.56
C TYR A 119 7.24 0.82 -6.93
N ILE A 120 7.21 0.00 -7.98
CA ILE A 120 6.94 0.46 -9.35
C ILE A 120 5.54 1.10 -9.45
N HIS A 121 4.54 0.49 -8.84
CA HIS A 121 3.18 1.02 -8.80
C HIS A 121 3.12 2.39 -8.10
N LYS A 122 3.80 2.55 -6.95
CA LYS A 122 3.88 3.83 -6.23
C LYS A 122 4.59 4.91 -7.06
N ALA A 123 5.70 4.56 -7.72
CA ALA A 123 6.42 5.48 -8.58
C ALA A 123 5.56 5.94 -9.76
N ARG A 124 4.81 5.02 -10.39
CA ARG A 124 3.86 5.34 -11.45
C ARG A 124 2.78 6.30 -10.98
N ILE A 125 2.13 6.01 -9.84
CA ILE A 125 1.08 6.87 -9.28
C ILE A 125 1.63 8.28 -9.04
N LEU A 126 2.79 8.38 -8.39
CA LEU A 126 3.41 9.67 -8.06
C LEU A 126 3.73 10.48 -9.32
N LEU A 127 4.41 9.88 -10.29
CA LEU A 127 4.76 10.54 -11.55
C LEU A 127 3.52 10.98 -12.33
N THR A 128 2.53 10.09 -12.43
CA THR A 128 1.28 10.43 -13.11
C THR A 128 0.59 11.61 -12.43
N ALA A 129 0.53 11.64 -11.10
CA ALA A 129 -0.10 12.72 -10.35
C ALA A 129 0.63 14.06 -10.51
N ILE A 130 1.96 14.07 -10.48
CA ILE A 130 2.76 15.28 -10.71
C ILE A 130 2.54 15.83 -12.12
N LEU A 131 2.59 14.96 -13.13
CA LEU A 131 2.47 15.37 -14.53
C LEU A 131 1.02 15.72 -14.92
N ASP A 132 0.01 15.08 -14.30
CA ASP A 132 -1.39 15.52 -14.44
C ASP A 132 -1.56 16.94 -13.88
N SER A 133 -1.06 17.18 -12.67
CA SER A 133 -1.11 18.51 -12.05
C SER A 133 -0.38 19.56 -12.88
N ALA A 134 0.77 19.23 -13.48
CA ALA A 134 1.51 20.11 -14.38
C ALA A 134 0.74 20.39 -15.68
N THR A 135 0.00 19.41 -16.18
CA THR A 135 -0.86 19.54 -17.35
C THR A 135 -2.04 20.46 -17.05
N ASP A 136 -2.74 20.23 -15.92
CA ASP A 136 -3.87 21.05 -15.47
C ASP A 136 -3.44 22.50 -15.20
N ALA A 137 -2.23 22.70 -14.70
CA ALA A 137 -1.64 24.04 -14.50
C ALA A 137 -1.17 24.70 -15.81
N GLY A 138 -1.22 24.00 -16.94
CA GLY A 138 -0.86 24.52 -18.27
C GLY A 138 0.65 24.61 -18.53
N TYR A 139 1.50 23.84 -17.84
CA TYR A 139 2.93 23.74 -18.08
C TYR A 139 3.30 22.79 -19.20
N MET A 140 2.42 21.85 -19.53
CA MET A 140 2.56 20.90 -20.62
C MET A 140 1.21 20.60 -21.29
N PRO A 141 1.18 20.21 -22.59
CA PRO A 141 -0.08 20.04 -23.33
C PRO A 141 -0.81 18.76 -22.97
N LYS A 142 -0.08 17.74 -22.54
CA LYS A 142 -0.60 16.41 -22.16
C LYS A 142 0.38 15.71 -21.22
N ASN A 143 -0.11 14.82 -20.39
CA ASN A 143 0.73 13.99 -19.54
C ASN A 143 1.36 12.83 -20.34
N PRO A 144 2.69 12.80 -20.56
CA PRO A 144 3.36 11.75 -21.32
C PRO A 144 3.33 10.39 -20.60
N ALA A 145 3.19 10.35 -19.27
CA ALA A 145 3.08 9.10 -18.51
C ALA A 145 1.75 8.35 -18.76
N ARG A 146 0.77 9.00 -19.41
CA ARG A 146 -0.50 8.40 -19.83
C ARG A 146 -0.48 7.85 -21.26
N ALA A 147 0.63 8.00 -21.99
CA ALA A 147 0.75 7.46 -23.33
C ALA A 147 0.66 5.92 -23.31
N GLN A 148 -0.05 5.34 -24.28
CA GLN A 148 -0.25 3.87 -24.37
C GLN A 148 1.06 3.10 -24.58
N SER A 149 2.06 3.73 -25.21
CA SER A 149 3.40 3.19 -25.41
C SER A 149 4.21 3.09 -24.12
N VAL A 150 3.90 3.91 -23.11
CA VAL A 150 4.65 3.99 -21.87
C VAL A 150 4.14 2.99 -20.85
N LYS A 151 4.88 1.91 -20.68
CA LYS A 151 4.55 0.85 -19.72
C LYS A 151 5.68 0.69 -18.70
N PRO A 152 5.37 0.73 -17.40
CA PRO A 152 6.37 0.42 -16.38
C PRO A 152 6.78 -1.06 -16.49
N PRO A 153 8.01 -1.41 -16.06
CA PRO A 153 8.48 -2.80 -16.05
C PRO A 153 7.63 -3.65 -15.12
N LYS A 154 7.60 -4.95 -15.37
CA LYS A 154 7.01 -5.91 -14.44
C LYS A 154 7.92 -6.03 -13.23
N GLY A 155 7.40 -5.74 -12.04
CA GLY A 155 8.13 -5.90 -10.78
C GLY A 155 7.94 -7.28 -10.16
N SER A 156 8.89 -7.69 -9.34
CA SER A 156 8.74 -8.89 -8.53
C SER A 156 7.62 -8.72 -7.49
N ARG A 157 6.79 -9.73 -7.34
CA ARG A 157 5.84 -9.80 -6.21
C ARG A 157 6.54 -10.53 -5.09
N GLY A 158 6.72 -9.86 -3.95
CA GLY A 158 7.15 -10.55 -2.74
C GLY A 158 6.09 -11.59 -2.35
N THR A 159 6.49 -12.83 -2.21
CA THR A 159 5.64 -13.88 -1.66
C THR A 159 5.75 -13.84 -0.15
N HIS A 160 4.63 -13.69 0.54
CA HIS A 160 4.51 -13.99 1.95
C HIS A 160 4.12 -15.46 2.07
N ARG A 161 4.76 -16.17 3.01
CA ARG A 161 4.43 -17.56 3.31
C ARG A 161 4.03 -17.71 4.76
N ALA A 162 3.27 -18.74 5.06
CA ALA A 162 3.16 -19.21 6.42
C ALA A 162 4.51 -19.86 6.85
N ILE A 163 4.83 -19.75 8.12
CA ILE A 163 6.01 -20.45 8.68
C ILE A 163 5.72 -21.95 8.79
N THR A 164 6.78 -22.74 8.79
CA THR A 164 6.68 -24.17 8.99
C THR A 164 6.46 -24.52 10.47
N ASP A 165 6.07 -25.76 10.76
CA ASP A 165 5.91 -26.24 12.14
C ASP A 165 7.24 -26.26 12.88
N GLU A 166 8.35 -26.58 12.18
CA GLU A 166 9.71 -26.49 12.72
C GLU A 166 10.04 -25.05 13.12
N GLU A 167 9.81 -24.07 12.24
CA GLU A 167 10.03 -22.65 12.54
C GLU A 167 9.17 -22.17 13.72
N ARG A 168 7.95 -22.68 13.83
CA ARG A 168 7.08 -22.40 14.98
C ARG A 168 7.66 -22.97 16.28
N ALA A 169 8.15 -24.21 16.25
CA ALA A 169 8.79 -24.84 17.40
C ALA A 169 10.05 -24.09 17.83
N LEU A 170 10.87 -23.65 16.90
CA LEU A 170 12.05 -22.83 17.16
C LEU A 170 11.68 -21.49 17.83
N ILE A 171 10.65 -20.78 17.33
CA ILE A 171 10.19 -19.53 17.92
C ILE A 171 9.73 -19.74 19.37
N LEU A 172 9.08 -20.86 19.68
CA LEU A 172 8.66 -21.19 21.03
C LEU A 172 9.81 -21.58 21.96
N SER A 173 10.84 -22.26 21.44
CA SER A 173 11.91 -22.85 22.26
C SER A 173 13.15 -21.98 22.42
N VAL A 174 13.44 -21.06 21.49
CA VAL A 174 14.68 -20.26 21.49
C VAL A 174 14.48 -18.95 22.26
N PRO A 175 15.02 -18.82 23.49
CA PRO A 175 14.87 -17.60 24.27
C PRO A 175 15.66 -16.45 23.65
N HIS A 176 15.00 -15.32 23.44
CA HIS A 176 15.62 -14.11 22.91
C HIS A 176 14.73 -12.89 23.22
N ARG A 177 15.33 -11.70 23.32
CA ARG A 177 14.56 -10.46 23.57
C ARG A 177 13.49 -10.15 22.51
N MET A 178 13.64 -10.68 21.30
CA MET A 178 12.67 -10.55 20.20
C MET A 178 11.67 -11.71 20.15
N GLN A 179 11.78 -12.70 21.04
CA GLN A 179 10.88 -13.85 21.09
C GLN A 179 9.45 -13.41 21.39
N LEU A 180 9.25 -12.67 22.47
CA LEU A 180 7.91 -12.20 22.85
C LEU A 180 7.26 -11.33 21.77
N PRO A 181 7.93 -10.34 21.16
CA PRO A 181 7.44 -9.68 19.96
C PRO A 181 7.04 -10.61 18.81
N ALA A 182 7.86 -11.64 18.53
CA ALA A 182 7.56 -12.62 17.50
C ALA A 182 6.31 -13.46 17.83
N LEU A 183 6.15 -13.86 19.09
CA LEU A 183 5.00 -14.62 19.58
C LEU A 183 3.69 -13.84 19.44
N PHE A 184 3.68 -12.53 19.77
CA PHE A 184 2.49 -11.69 19.54
C PHE A 184 2.12 -11.55 18.04
N MET A 185 3.13 -11.45 17.18
CA MET A 185 2.87 -11.44 15.73
C MET A 185 2.34 -12.79 15.25
N LEU A 186 2.83 -13.89 15.79
CA LEU A 186 2.47 -15.25 15.38
C LEU A 186 1.11 -15.70 15.94
N PHE A 187 0.85 -15.47 17.21
CA PHE A 187 -0.32 -16.02 17.92
C PHE A 187 -1.48 -15.04 18.14
N CYS A 188 -1.22 -13.75 17.98
CA CYS A 188 -2.26 -12.72 18.01
C CYS A 188 -2.36 -11.94 16.70
N GLY A 189 -1.54 -12.26 15.70
CA GLY A 189 -1.58 -11.65 14.38
C GLY A 189 -1.28 -10.16 14.37
N LEU A 190 -0.57 -9.61 15.36
CA LEU A 190 -0.29 -8.20 15.45
C LEU A 190 0.70 -7.76 14.35
N ARG A 191 0.55 -6.51 13.89
CA ARG A 191 1.55 -5.90 12.98
C ARG A 191 2.79 -5.54 13.78
N ARG A 192 3.97 -5.51 13.14
CA ARG A 192 5.23 -5.05 13.76
C ARG A 192 5.05 -3.75 14.56
N GLY A 193 4.44 -2.75 13.96
CA GLY A 193 4.24 -1.46 14.63
C GLY A 193 3.30 -1.52 15.84
N GLU A 194 2.30 -2.38 15.81
CA GLU A 194 1.37 -2.62 16.93
C GLU A 194 2.10 -3.28 18.10
N VAL A 195 2.91 -4.29 17.84
CA VAL A 195 3.74 -4.95 18.89
C VAL A 195 4.74 -3.97 19.50
N LEU A 196 5.34 -3.10 18.69
CA LEU A 196 6.28 -2.09 19.20
C LEU A 196 5.62 -1.03 20.07
N ALA A 197 4.32 -0.80 19.92
CA ALA A 197 3.54 0.12 20.73
C ALA A 197 2.89 -0.55 21.94
N LEU A 198 2.81 -1.88 21.96
CA LEU A 198 2.07 -2.65 22.95
C LEU A 198 2.68 -2.51 24.33
N ASN A 199 1.85 -2.19 25.32
CA ASN A 199 2.22 -2.13 26.73
C ASN A 199 1.69 -3.36 27.47
N ALA A 200 2.34 -3.75 28.55
CA ALA A 200 1.89 -4.83 29.42
C ALA A 200 0.45 -4.65 29.91
N ALA A 201 0.05 -3.40 30.20
CA ALA A 201 -1.31 -3.08 30.62
C ALA A 201 -2.40 -3.39 29.58
N ASP A 202 -2.00 -3.52 28.30
CA ASP A 202 -2.93 -3.87 27.21
C ASP A 202 -3.12 -5.38 27.04
N VAL A 203 -2.43 -6.20 27.87
CA VAL A 203 -2.37 -7.66 27.71
C VAL A 203 -2.99 -8.35 28.92
N TRP A 204 -4.13 -9.00 28.68
CA TRP A 204 -4.86 -9.82 29.66
C TRP A 204 -5.33 -11.13 28.99
N GLU A 205 -6.62 -11.45 29.10
CA GLU A 205 -7.24 -12.53 28.31
C GLU A 205 -7.28 -12.21 26.82
N SER A 206 -7.21 -10.93 26.49
CA SER A 206 -7.08 -10.41 25.14
C SER A 206 -6.02 -9.31 25.11
N VAL A 207 -5.48 -9.08 23.92
CA VAL A 207 -4.60 -7.94 23.62
C VAL A 207 -5.41 -6.82 23.02
N THR A 208 -5.41 -5.65 23.66
CA THR A 208 -6.02 -4.44 23.13
C THR A 208 -5.04 -3.70 22.24
N VAL A 209 -5.35 -3.62 20.94
CA VAL A 209 -4.56 -2.89 19.96
C VAL A 209 -5.21 -1.52 19.75
N SER A 210 -4.57 -0.47 20.23
CA SER A 210 -5.06 0.93 20.14
C SER A 210 -4.09 1.89 19.45
N SER A 211 -2.84 1.45 19.22
CA SER A 211 -1.79 2.28 18.66
C SER A 211 -0.76 1.47 17.89
N ALA A 212 0.06 2.15 17.11
CA ALA A 212 1.17 1.54 16.39
C ALA A 212 2.37 2.49 16.30
N VAL A 213 3.56 1.97 16.42
CA VAL A 213 4.81 2.68 16.10
C VAL A 213 5.01 2.70 14.59
N TYR A 214 5.28 3.87 14.05
CA TYR A 214 5.87 4.04 12.71
C TYR A 214 7.19 4.81 12.85
N PHE A 215 8.02 4.80 11.80
CA PHE A 215 9.31 5.46 11.84
C PHE A 215 9.36 6.66 10.92
N SER A 216 9.91 7.77 11.42
CA SER A 216 10.31 8.93 10.64
C SER A 216 11.84 9.02 10.70
N GLY A 217 12.53 8.57 9.66
CA GLY A 217 13.93 8.18 9.77
C GLY A 217 14.06 7.05 10.81
N ASN A 218 15.02 7.17 11.72
CA ASN A 218 15.20 6.20 12.81
C ASN A 218 14.38 6.49 14.07
N ARG A 219 13.56 7.55 14.08
CA ARG A 219 12.77 7.96 15.25
C ARG A 219 11.44 7.21 15.30
N PRO A 220 11.11 6.53 16.41
CA PRO A 220 9.80 5.95 16.62
C PRO A 220 8.77 7.05 16.89
N MET A 221 7.66 6.98 16.18
CA MET A 221 6.51 7.86 16.31
C MET A 221 5.26 7.02 16.53
N ILE A 222 4.36 7.48 17.39
CA ILE A 222 3.08 6.81 17.61
C ILE A 222 2.03 7.33 16.63
N SER A 223 1.25 6.41 16.08
CA SER A 223 0.02 6.73 15.38
C SER A 223 -1.14 5.92 15.95
N THR A 224 -2.30 6.53 15.98
CA THR A 224 -3.56 5.82 16.17
C THR A 224 -3.94 5.08 14.88
N PRO A 225 -4.75 4.02 14.94
CA PRO A 225 -5.27 3.35 13.77
C PRO A 225 -5.99 4.33 12.81
N LYS A 226 -6.01 3.99 11.53
CA LYS A 226 -6.66 4.83 10.51
C LYS A 226 -8.19 4.82 10.59
N THR A 227 -8.75 3.77 11.16
CA THR A 227 -10.19 3.49 11.25
C THR A 227 -10.49 2.92 12.64
N GLU A 228 -11.73 3.02 13.08
CA GLU A 228 -12.21 2.38 14.31
C GLU A 228 -11.96 0.88 14.31
N ALA A 229 -12.08 0.22 13.17
CA ALA A 229 -11.73 -1.20 13.00
C ALA A 229 -10.25 -1.53 13.29
N GLY A 230 -9.40 -0.51 13.37
CA GLY A 230 -8.01 -0.66 13.81
C GLY A 230 -7.85 -0.78 15.32
N ILE A 231 -8.84 -0.33 16.11
CA ILE A 231 -8.91 -0.53 17.57
C ILE A 231 -9.67 -1.83 17.77
N ARG A 232 -8.99 -2.82 18.35
CA ARG A 232 -9.55 -4.16 18.48
C ARG A 232 -8.96 -4.90 19.66
N ALA A 233 -9.71 -5.86 20.18
CA ALA A 233 -9.24 -6.86 21.12
C ALA A 233 -9.03 -8.19 20.40
N VAL A 234 -7.87 -8.81 20.60
CA VAL A 234 -7.50 -10.11 20.04
C VAL A 234 -7.30 -11.09 21.19
N PRO A 235 -7.98 -12.25 21.23
CA PRO A 235 -7.80 -13.23 22.28
C PRO A 235 -6.33 -13.68 22.39
N VAL A 236 -5.85 -13.87 23.62
CA VAL A 236 -4.53 -14.43 23.90
C VAL A 236 -4.67 -15.94 24.02
N PRO A 237 -4.13 -16.74 23.07
CA PRO A 237 -4.22 -18.18 23.15
C PRO A 237 -3.36 -18.72 24.30
N SER A 238 -3.76 -19.88 24.85
CA SER A 238 -3.10 -20.50 26.02
C SER A 238 -1.61 -20.75 25.83
N VAL A 239 -1.19 -21.06 24.61
CA VAL A 239 0.23 -21.28 24.26
C VAL A 239 1.12 -20.05 24.52
N LEU A 240 0.55 -18.83 24.49
CA LEU A 240 1.29 -17.61 24.74
C LEU A 240 1.42 -17.28 26.23
N ARG A 241 0.50 -17.75 27.07
CA ARG A 241 0.45 -17.43 28.50
C ARG A 241 1.75 -17.68 29.27
N PRO A 242 2.48 -18.81 29.06
CA PRO A 242 3.74 -19.05 29.75
C PRO A 242 4.84 -18.01 29.52
N PHE A 243 4.75 -17.25 28.41
CA PHE A 243 5.71 -16.23 28.02
C PHE A 243 5.38 -14.84 28.56
N LEU A 244 4.21 -14.66 29.16
CA LEU A 244 3.77 -13.34 29.65
C LEU A 244 4.37 -13.00 31.00
N GLY A 245 4.61 -13.98 31.87
CA GLY A 245 5.27 -13.81 33.17
C GLY A 245 4.97 -12.49 33.89
N ASP A 246 6.00 -11.85 34.46
CA ASP A 246 5.94 -10.53 35.06
C ASP A 246 6.13 -9.42 34.01
N LEU A 247 5.33 -9.47 32.94
CA LEU A 247 5.41 -8.49 31.86
C LEU A 247 5.14 -7.08 32.37
N THR A 248 6.11 -6.18 32.21
CA THR A 248 6.02 -4.79 32.61
C THR A 248 6.46 -3.85 31.49
N GLY A 249 5.83 -2.68 31.39
CA GLY A 249 6.18 -1.67 30.40
C GLY A 249 5.92 -2.11 28.96
N LEU A 250 6.79 -1.74 28.04
CA LEU A 250 6.65 -2.04 26.62
C LEU A 250 7.06 -3.48 26.29
N VAL A 251 6.19 -4.24 25.64
CA VAL A 251 6.41 -5.65 25.27
C VAL A 251 7.71 -5.86 24.48
N ALA A 252 8.05 -4.95 23.58
CA ALA A 252 9.24 -5.08 22.75
C ALA A 252 10.55 -4.62 23.41
N LYS A 253 10.48 -3.88 24.52
CA LYS A 253 11.66 -3.25 25.12
C LYS A 253 11.71 -3.30 26.64
N GLY A 254 10.59 -3.53 27.30
CA GLY A 254 10.45 -3.45 28.75
C GLY A 254 10.23 -2.00 29.21
N SER A 255 11.29 -1.29 29.55
CA SER A 255 11.20 0.08 30.07
C SER A 255 11.74 1.13 29.10
N GLY A 256 11.34 2.39 29.30
CA GLY A 256 11.83 3.56 28.56
C GLY A 256 11.07 3.87 27.29
N SER A 257 11.74 4.50 26.32
CA SER A 257 11.13 4.93 25.05
C SER A 257 10.95 3.77 24.07
N TYR A 258 10.07 3.94 23.08
CA TYR A 258 9.86 2.98 22.03
C TYR A 258 11.15 2.60 21.29
N MET A 259 11.20 1.36 20.79
CA MET A 259 12.33 0.85 20.05
C MET A 259 12.49 1.60 18.71
N THR A 260 13.73 2.00 18.38
CA THR A 260 14.04 2.61 17.07
C THR A 260 14.02 1.58 15.96
N GLU A 261 13.93 2.04 14.70
CA GLU A 261 13.91 1.12 13.54
C GLU A 261 15.19 0.27 13.45
N GLN A 262 16.36 0.91 13.63
CA GLN A 262 17.63 0.20 13.61
C GLN A 262 17.78 -0.79 14.79
N ALA A 263 17.25 -0.43 15.98
CA ALA A 263 17.26 -1.34 17.12
C ALA A 263 16.40 -2.58 16.86
N PHE A 264 15.22 -2.38 16.24
CA PHE A 264 14.37 -3.49 15.82
C PHE A 264 15.07 -4.37 14.77
N GLN A 265 15.62 -3.77 13.70
CA GLN A 265 16.31 -4.51 12.64
C GLN A 265 17.46 -5.36 13.20
N ARG A 266 18.36 -4.75 13.97
CA ARG A 266 19.47 -5.47 14.62
C ARG A 266 18.98 -6.57 15.59
N GLY A 267 17.94 -6.30 16.34
CA GLY A 267 17.30 -7.29 17.22
C GLY A 267 16.74 -8.46 16.44
N TRP A 268 16.02 -8.18 15.35
CA TRP A 268 15.43 -9.21 14.49
C TRP A 268 16.49 -10.07 13.80
N GLU A 269 17.53 -9.47 13.23
CA GLU A 269 18.67 -10.18 12.64
C GLU A 269 19.41 -11.06 13.67
N SER A 270 19.59 -10.54 14.90
CA SER A 270 20.16 -11.31 16.01
C SER A 270 19.29 -12.53 16.35
N TYR A 271 17.96 -12.34 16.36
CA TYR A 271 17.03 -13.43 16.62
C TYR A 271 17.05 -14.50 15.52
N LEU A 272 17.04 -14.08 14.25
CA LEU A 272 17.16 -15.02 13.12
C LEU A 272 18.47 -15.84 13.17
N ARG A 273 19.58 -15.22 13.62
CA ARG A 273 20.84 -15.96 13.83
C ARG A 273 20.71 -17.00 14.95
N ALA A 274 20.07 -16.65 16.06
CA ALA A 274 19.84 -17.59 17.15
C ALA A 274 18.93 -18.76 16.72
N LEU A 275 17.86 -18.46 15.97
CA LEU A 275 17.00 -19.50 15.40
C LEU A 275 17.75 -20.39 14.41
N SER A 276 18.57 -19.81 13.53
CA SER A 276 19.38 -20.56 12.56
C SER A 276 20.42 -21.45 13.25
N GLN A 277 21.03 -20.98 14.34
CA GLN A 277 21.96 -21.76 15.14
C GLN A 277 21.27 -22.95 15.80
N ALA A 278 20.08 -22.74 16.35
CA ALA A 278 19.29 -23.80 16.97
C ALA A 278 18.77 -24.82 15.95
N ALA A 279 18.44 -24.38 14.75
CA ALA A 279 17.99 -25.23 13.65
C ALA A 279 19.10 -26.00 12.95
N GLY A 280 20.37 -25.56 13.04
CA GLY A 280 21.48 -26.10 12.25
C GLY A 280 21.45 -25.69 10.77
N HIS A 281 20.54 -24.86 10.33
CA HIS A 281 20.42 -24.35 8.96
C HIS A 281 19.89 -22.91 8.94
N PRO A 282 20.04 -22.16 7.83
CA PRO A 282 19.56 -20.80 7.73
C PRO A 282 18.04 -20.70 7.88
N VAL A 283 17.57 -19.90 8.84
CA VAL A 283 16.18 -19.54 9.06
C VAL A 283 15.93 -18.12 8.58
N SER A 284 14.93 -17.94 7.72
CA SER A 284 14.55 -16.64 7.16
C SER A 284 13.06 -16.40 7.32
N ILE A 285 12.70 -15.64 8.35
CA ILE A 285 11.33 -15.29 8.71
C ILE A 285 11.23 -13.77 8.79
N ARG A 286 10.30 -13.19 8.07
CA ARG A 286 9.99 -11.77 8.18
C ARG A 286 8.88 -11.56 9.22
N PRO A 287 8.85 -10.42 9.92
CA PRO A 287 7.77 -10.11 10.87
C PRO A 287 6.36 -10.28 10.29
N HIS A 288 6.18 -9.96 9.01
CA HIS A 288 4.88 -10.09 8.36
C HIS A 288 4.50 -11.55 8.05
N ASP A 289 5.48 -12.44 7.87
CA ASP A 289 5.22 -13.87 7.65
C ASP A 289 4.60 -14.52 8.88
N LEU A 290 4.95 -14.08 10.10
CA LEU A 290 4.32 -14.51 11.36
C LEU A 290 2.84 -14.15 11.41
N ARG A 291 2.51 -12.90 11.05
CA ARG A 291 1.13 -12.46 10.98
C ARG A 291 0.33 -13.19 9.88
N MET A 292 0.97 -13.51 8.76
CA MET A 292 0.36 -14.34 7.71
C MET A 292 0.07 -15.75 8.22
N SER A 293 1.00 -16.32 9.01
CA SER A 293 0.82 -17.62 9.65
C SER A 293 -0.37 -17.66 10.61
N TYR A 294 -0.60 -16.56 11.37
CA TYR A 294 -1.81 -16.43 12.19
C TYR A 294 -3.08 -16.52 11.35
N CYS A 295 -3.14 -15.74 10.24
CA CYS A 295 -4.29 -15.77 9.35
C CYS A 295 -4.51 -17.16 8.73
N THR A 296 -3.44 -17.84 8.34
CA THR A 296 -3.48 -19.21 7.81
C THR A 296 -3.99 -20.18 8.87
N ALA A 297 -3.48 -20.08 10.11
CA ALA A 297 -3.92 -20.93 11.23
C ALA A 297 -5.40 -20.74 11.55
N LEU A 298 -5.91 -19.50 11.55
CA LEU A 298 -7.34 -19.24 11.75
C LEU A 298 -8.20 -19.86 10.63
N ARG A 299 -7.75 -19.72 9.37
CA ARG A 299 -8.41 -20.36 8.23
C ARG A 299 -8.46 -21.88 8.39
N ASP A 300 -7.32 -22.49 8.73
CA ASP A 300 -7.19 -23.95 8.84
C ASP A 300 -7.98 -24.49 10.05
N ALA A 301 -8.14 -23.67 11.08
CA ALA A 301 -9.01 -23.96 12.22
C ALA A 301 -10.52 -23.75 11.93
N GLY A 302 -10.88 -23.29 10.73
CA GLY A 302 -12.29 -23.05 10.36
C GLY A 302 -12.90 -21.79 10.97
N VAL A 303 -12.07 -20.85 11.47
CA VAL A 303 -12.58 -19.58 11.99
C VAL A 303 -13.20 -18.78 10.85
N GLU A 304 -14.37 -18.23 11.11
CA GLU A 304 -15.14 -17.46 10.15
C GLU A 304 -14.33 -16.25 9.66
N ILE A 305 -14.44 -15.95 8.36
CA ILE A 305 -13.63 -14.92 7.70
C ILE A 305 -13.85 -13.54 8.29
N HIS A 306 -15.08 -13.20 8.64
CA HIS A 306 -15.40 -11.89 9.24
C HIS A 306 -14.75 -11.75 10.62
N GLN A 307 -14.76 -12.79 11.44
CA GLN A 307 -14.07 -12.80 12.73
C GLN A 307 -12.55 -12.67 12.56
N THR A 308 -11.99 -13.33 11.56
CA THR A 308 -10.57 -13.19 11.20
C THR A 308 -10.25 -11.74 10.78
N MET A 309 -11.13 -11.09 10.02
CA MET A 309 -10.95 -9.67 9.64
C MET A 309 -10.93 -8.75 10.84
N ILE A 310 -11.83 -8.95 11.81
CA ILE A 310 -11.89 -8.20 13.05
C ILE A 310 -10.58 -8.35 13.81
N TRP A 311 -10.12 -9.56 14.08
CA TRP A 311 -8.88 -9.80 14.83
C TRP A 311 -7.63 -9.32 14.09
N MET A 312 -7.63 -9.45 12.76
CA MET A 312 -6.54 -8.91 11.93
C MET A 312 -6.59 -7.38 11.78
N GLY A 313 -7.71 -6.71 12.08
CA GLY A 313 -7.88 -5.27 11.88
C GLY A 313 -7.68 -4.88 10.41
N HIS A 314 -8.28 -5.62 9.51
CA HIS A 314 -8.27 -5.38 8.07
C HIS A 314 -9.59 -4.79 7.62
N ALA A 315 -9.54 -3.59 7.04
CA ALA A 315 -10.69 -2.98 6.37
C ALA A 315 -10.87 -3.52 4.92
N ASP A 316 -9.86 -4.21 4.36
CA ASP A 316 -9.88 -4.75 2.99
C ASP A 316 -9.92 -6.28 3.02
N GLU A 317 -11.08 -6.83 2.67
CA GLU A 317 -11.33 -8.27 2.52
C GLU A 317 -10.36 -8.96 1.56
N LYS A 318 -9.93 -8.27 0.50
CA LYS A 318 -9.18 -8.87 -0.62
C LYS A 318 -7.90 -9.58 -0.18
N MET A 319 -7.25 -9.12 0.89
CA MET A 319 -6.01 -9.76 1.36
C MET A 319 -6.33 -11.06 2.12
N ILE A 320 -7.37 -11.06 2.93
CA ILE A 320 -7.79 -12.25 3.70
C ILE A 320 -8.43 -13.27 2.77
N LEU A 321 -9.29 -12.83 1.84
CA LEU A 321 -9.88 -13.68 0.81
C LEU A 321 -8.80 -14.46 0.03
N ARG A 322 -7.71 -13.83 -0.36
CA ARG A 322 -6.60 -14.53 -1.05
C ARG A 322 -5.98 -15.66 -0.24
N ILE A 323 -6.02 -15.58 1.10
CA ILE A 323 -5.51 -16.64 1.97
C ILE A 323 -6.58 -17.73 2.10
N TYR A 324 -7.84 -17.32 2.24
CA TYR A 324 -8.97 -18.23 2.36
C TYR A 324 -9.28 -18.97 1.05
N ASP A 325 -9.00 -18.36 -0.11
CA ASP A 325 -9.17 -18.96 -1.45
C ASP A 325 -8.07 -19.98 -1.80
N GLN A 326 -6.96 -20.03 -1.04
CA GLN A 326 -5.96 -21.07 -1.26
C GLN A 326 -6.49 -22.43 -0.79
N PRO A 327 -6.35 -23.49 -1.60
CA PRO A 327 -6.78 -24.82 -1.20
C PRO A 327 -6.00 -25.28 0.04
N GLY A 328 -6.69 -25.44 1.16
CA GLY A 328 -6.15 -26.08 2.35
C GLY A 328 -6.16 -27.59 2.16
N LYS A 329 -5.12 -28.28 2.59
CA LYS A 329 -4.95 -29.74 2.38
C LYS A 329 -6.10 -30.60 2.92
N ASP A 330 -6.85 -30.11 3.94
CA ASP A 330 -7.90 -30.87 4.61
C ASP A 330 -9.26 -30.14 4.64
N ARG A 331 -9.43 -29.08 3.86
CA ARG A 331 -10.62 -28.22 3.93
C ARG A 331 -11.91 -28.92 3.53
N GLU A 332 -11.84 -29.80 2.54
CA GLU A 332 -12.99 -30.58 2.09
C GLU A 332 -13.41 -31.62 3.16
N GLU A 333 -12.43 -32.25 3.80
CA GLU A 333 -12.70 -33.18 4.89
C GLU A 333 -13.29 -32.51 6.14
N GLN A 334 -12.74 -31.31 6.49
CA GLN A 334 -13.29 -30.53 7.59
C GLN A 334 -14.69 -30.02 7.28
N ALA A 335 -14.95 -29.57 6.05
CA ALA A 335 -16.29 -29.19 5.62
C ALA A 335 -17.28 -30.38 5.69
N LYS A 336 -16.84 -31.56 5.27
CA LYS A 336 -17.65 -32.79 5.40
C LYS A 336 -17.96 -33.14 6.88
N LYS A 337 -16.97 -33.01 7.78
CA LYS A 337 -17.16 -33.21 9.22
C LYS A 337 -18.13 -32.20 9.82
N LEU A 338 -17.99 -30.92 9.47
CA LEU A 338 -18.90 -29.85 9.91
C LEU A 338 -20.32 -30.08 9.38
N LEU A 339 -20.46 -30.49 8.12
CA LEU A 339 -21.74 -30.83 7.51
C LEU A 339 -22.40 -31.98 8.25
N ASN A 340 -21.67 -33.07 8.49
CA ASN A 340 -22.15 -34.22 9.22
C ASN A 340 -22.50 -33.90 10.69
N SER A 341 -21.71 -33.02 11.34
CA SER A 341 -22.00 -32.53 12.69
C SER A 341 -23.27 -31.67 12.72
N ALA A 342 -23.45 -30.77 11.74
CA ALA A 342 -24.62 -29.91 11.67
C ALA A 342 -25.93 -30.66 11.36
N PHE A 343 -25.86 -31.71 10.56
CA PHE A 343 -27.02 -32.47 10.13
C PHE A 343 -27.14 -33.87 10.78
N GLY A 344 -26.07 -34.38 11.36
CA GLY A 344 -26.04 -35.71 12.03
C GLY A 344 -26.78 -35.74 13.39
N MET A 345 -27.06 -34.60 14.01
CA MET A 345 -27.82 -34.54 15.26
C MET A 345 -29.34 -34.77 15.09
N GLN A 346 -29.86 -34.84 13.87
CA GLN A 346 -31.28 -35.11 13.61
C GLN A 346 -31.61 -36.59 13.48
N ASN A 347 -30.64 -37.51 13.42
CA ASN A 347 -30.88 -38.94 13.28
C ASN A 347 -30.91 -39.69 14.62
N GLY A 348 -31.15 -39.01 15.74
CA GLY A 348 -31.44 -39.63 17.05
C GLY A 348 -32.89 -40.09 17.25
N MET A 349 -33.74 -40.04 16.26
CA MET A 349 -35.07 -40.65 16.29
C MET A 349 -34.92 -42.09 15.84
N GLN A 350 -34.76 -42.99 16.80
CA GLN A 350 -34.92 -44.42 16.60
C GLN A 350 -36.34 -44.66 16.06
N THR A 351 -36.45 -45.05 14.81
CA THR A 351 -37.62 -45.78 14.34
C THR A 351 -37.46 -47.20 14.86
N GLN A 352 -38.02 -47.50 16.05
CA GLN A 352 -38.46 -48.88 16.41
C GLN A 352 -39.56 -49.23 15.44
N THR A 353 -39.27 -49.94 14.38
CA THR A 353 -40.25 -50.76 13.65
C THR A 353 -40.36 -52.10 14.37
N ASP A 354 -41.26 -52.16 15.31
CA ASP A 354 -41.80 -53.46 15.73
C ASP A 354 -42.51 -54.12 14.53
N VAL A 355 -41.85 -55.10 13.96
CA VAL A 355 -42.49 -56.05 13.05
C VAL A 355 -43.12 -57.12 13.92
N PRO A 356 -44.47 -57.31 13.96
CA PRO A 356 -45.05 -58.41 14.65
C PRO A 356 -44.80 -59.74 13.89
N GLU A 357 -44.24 -60.70 14.62
CA GLU A 357 -44.15 -62.12 14.16
C GLU A 357 -45.47 -62.61 13.65
N SER A 358 -45.44 -63.21 12.48
CA SER A 358 -46.58 -63.98 11.91
C SER A 358 -46.88 -65.20 12.73
N VAL A 359 -48.10 -65.28 13.20
CA VAL A 359 -48.64 -66.48 13.78
C VAL A 359 -49.10 -67.36 12.61
N ASP A 360 -48.50 -68.58 12.54
CA ASP A 360 -48.95 -69.67 11.70
C ASP A 360 -50.31 -70.23 12.24
N ILE A 361 -51.24 -70.38 11.30
CA ILE A 361 -52.25 -71.44 11.31
C ILE A 361 -52.37 -72.02 9.91
#